data_46469147b5e75e48a1d8b30d903673d5
#
_entry.id   46469147b5e75e48a1d8b30d903673d5
#
_cell.length_a   1.000
_cell.length_b   1.000
_cell.length_c   1.000
_cell.angle_alpha   90.00
_cell.angle_beta   90.00
_cell.angle_gamma   90.00
#
_symmetry.space_group_name_H-M   'P 1'
#
loop_
_entity.id
_entity.type
_entity.pdbx_description
1 polymer ?
#
loop_
_entity_poly.entity_id
_entity_poly.type
_entity_poly.pdbx_seq_one_letter_code
_entity_poly.pdbx_strand_id
1 'polypeptide(L)' 'MLFVDQIEELVKKGQTLLDEGKFDEALGCFEQALLLNQNDPDLWNYKGVVLRSLGRYEESMDCFNKSLKIDPRDKHAS' A
#
# COMPACT_ATOMS: atom_id res chain seq x y z
N MET A 1 -7.62 -14.32 -12.35
CA MET A 1 -6.96 -15.27 -11.56
C MET A 1 -5.51 -14.92 -11.28
N LEU A 2 -4.82 -14.59 -12.31
CA LEU A 2 -3.39 -14.47 -12.23
C LEU A 2 -2.95 -13.23 -11.48
N PHE A 3 -3.59 -12.08 -11.78
CA PHE A 3 -3.16 -10.83 -11.15
C PHE A 3 -3.50 -10.83 -9.65
N VAL A 4 -4.62 -11.45 -9.28
CA VAL A 4 -5.00 -11.49 -7.88
C VAL A 4 -3.96 -12.26 -7.06
N ASP A 5 -3.53 -13.43 -7.59
CA ASP A 5 -2.53 -14.21 -6.89
C ASP A 5 -1.21 -13.45 -6.78
N GLN A 6 -0.81 -12.77 -7.86
CA GLN A 6 0.42 -12.01 -7.84
C GLN A 6 0.36 -10.85 -6.84
N ILE A 7 -0.78 -10.18 -6.79
CA ILE A 7 -0.96 -9.08 -5.85
C ILE A 7 -0.87 -9.60 -4.43
N GLU A 8 -1.53 -10.72 -4.13
CA GLU A 8 -1.52 -11.27 -2.78
C GLU A 8 -0.11 -11.64 -2.35
N GLU A 9 0.67 -12.24 -3.26
CA GLU A 9 2.04 -12.58 -2.93
C GLU A 9 2.89 -11.35 -2.68
N LEU A 10 2.71 -10.31 -3.49
CA LEU A 10 3.45 -9.08 -3.31
C LEU A 10 3.07 -8.42 -1.99
N VAL A 11 1.80 -8.45 -1.62
CA VAL A 11 1.35 -7.87 -0.36
C VAL A 11 1.96 -8.63 0.82
N LYS A 12 1.93 -9.95 0.78
CA LYS A 12 2.52 -10.74 1.85
C LYS A 12 4.00 -10.46 2.00
N LYS A 13 4.71 -10.40 0.88
CA LYS A 13 6.13 -10.12 0.91
C LYS A 13 6.39 -8.73 1.45
N GLY A 14 5.60 -7.76 0.99
CA GLY A 14 5.74 -6.40 1.45
C GLY A 14 5.49 -6.26 2.94
N GLN A 15 4.47 -6.95 3.45
CA GLN A 15 4.17 -6.91 4.88
C GLN A 15 5.29 -7.52 5.70
N THR A 16 5.85 -8.62 5.23
CA THR A 16 6.97 -9.26 5.92
C THR A 16 8.17 -8.32 5.95
N LEU A 17 8.48 -7.69 4.83
CA LEU A 17 9.58 -6.75 4.76
C LEU A 17 9.34 -5.55 5.66
N LEU A 18 8.11 -5.08 5.71
CA LEU A 18 7.75 -3.97 6.59
C LEU A 18 7.99 -4.35 8.05
N ASP A 19 7.57 -5.55 8.44
CA ASP A 19 7.77 -6.03 9.81
C ASP A 19 9.24 -6.16 10.15
N GLU A 20 10.06 -6.49 9.15
CA GLU A 20 11.50 -6.62 9.34
C GLU A 20 12.24 -5.30 9.28
N GLY A 21 11.52 -4.21 9.03
CA GLY A 21 12.15 -2.91 8.94
C GLY A 21 12.81 -2.63 7.61
N LYS A 22 12.56 -3.46 6.61
CA LYS A 22 13.14 -3.28 5.27
C LYS A 22 12.19 -2.45 4.42
N PHE A 23 12.10 -1.18 4.74
CA PHE A 23 11.05 -0.32 4.20
C PHE A 23 11.19 -0.06 2.71
N ASP A 24 12.43 0.14 2.22
CA ASP A 24 12.61 0.38 0.78
C ASP A 24 12.16 -0.82 -0.05
N GLU A 25 12.48 -2.03 0.41
CA GLU A 25 12.08 -3.23 -0.30
C GLU A 25 10.57 -3.43 -0.22
N ALA A 26 9.98 -3.15 0.94
CA ALA A 26 8.54 -3.24 1.09
C ALA A 26 7.83 -2.27 0.15
N LEU A 27 8.36 -1.06 0.03
CA LEU A 27 7.79 -0.07 -0.87
C LEU A 27 7.76 -0.59 -2.30
N GLY A 28 8.86 -1.21 -2.74
CA GLY A 28 8.91 -1.79 -4.07
C GLY A 28 7.84 -2.83 -4.31
N CYS A 29 7.57 -3.67 -3.31
CA CYS A 29 6.55 -4.69 -3.43
C CYS A 29 5.16 -4.08 -3.62
N PHE A 30 4.83 -3.07 -2.81
CA PHE A 30 3.51 -2.45 -2.91
C PHE A 30 3.38 -1.64 -4.19
N GLU A 31 4.46 -1.01 -4.65
CA GLU A 31 4.41 -0.29 -5.93
C GLU A 31 4.18 -1.24 -7.09
N GLN A 32 4.82 -2.41 -7.08
CA GLN A 32 4.56 -3.40 -8.12
C GLN A 32 3.13 -3.90 -8.08
N ALA A 33 2.59 -4.10 -6.87
CA ALA A 33 1.20 -4.52 -6.75
C ALA A 33 0.26 -3.45 -7.32
N LEU A 34 0.58 -2.18 -7.09
CA LEU A 34 -0.24 -1.09 -7.62
C LEU A 34 -0.20 -1.03 -9.14
N LEU A 35 0.93 -1.42 -9.76
CA LEU A 35 0.96 -1.49 -11.22
C LEU A 35 -0.04 -2.50 -11.75
N LEU A 36 -0.31 -3.55 -10.98
CA LEU A 36 -1.27 -4.57 -11.37
C LEU A 36 -2.70 -4.14 -11.10
N ASN A 37 -2.94 -3.33 -10.06
CA ASN A 37 -4.28 -2.86 -9.76
C ASN A 37 -4.21 -1.51 -9.02
N GLN A 38 -4.39 -0.44 -9.77
CA GLN A 38 -4.31 0.91 -9.22
C GLN A 38 -5.55 1.34 -8.45
N ASN A 39 -6.61 0.55 -8.53
CA ASN A 39 -7.87 0.90 -7.90
C ASN A 39 -8.12 0.15 -6.60
N ASP A 40 -7.10 -0.47 -6.05
CA ASP A 40 -7.22 -1.19 -4.79
C ASP A 40 -6.82 -0.24 -3.65
N PRO A 41 -7.79 0.18 -2.83
CA PRO A 41 -7.48 1.13 -1.76
C PRO A 41 -6.53 0.58 -0.71
N ASP A 42 -6.56 -0.73 -0.50
CA ASP A 42 -5.66 -1.34 0.48
C ASP A 42 -4.20 -1.18 0.08
N LEU A 43 -3.91 -1.30 -1.23
CA LEU A 43 -2.54 -1.14 -1.70
C LEU A 43 -2.04 0.28 -1.49
N TRP A 44 -2.89 1.27 -1.70
CA TRP A 44 -2.52 2.64 -1.42
C TRP A 44 -2.25 2.86 0.06
N ASN A 45 -3.05 2.22 0.92
CA ASN A 45 -2.82 2.29 2.36
C ASN A 45 -1.49 1.67 2.75
N TYR A 46 -1.18 0.49 2.22
CA TYR A 46 0.10 -0.14 2.50
C TYR A 46 1.26 0.73 2.09
N LYS A 47 1.17 1.30 0.89
CA LYS A 47 2.23 2.17 0.41
C LYS A 47 2.37 3.39 1.33
N GLY A 48 1.24 3.95 1.76
CA GLY A 48 1.28 5.08 2.68
C GLY A 48 1.95 4.74 3.99
N VAL A 49 1.67 3.55 4.54
CA VAL A 49 2.30 3.13 5.79
C VAL A 49 3.81 3.03 5.62
N VAL A 50 4.27 2.46 4.52
CA VAL A 50 5.70 2.33 4.27
C VAL A 50 6.34 3.70 4.12
N LEU A 51 5.71 4.59 3.37
CA LEU A 51 6.26 5.94 3.17
C LEU A 51 6.35 6.68 4.50
N ARG A 52 5.36 6.52 5.36
CA ARG A 52 5.40 7.14 6.68
C ARG A 52 6.58 6.58 7.48
N SER A 53 6.79 5.29 7.40
CA SER A 53 7.91 4.66 8.10
C SER A 53 9.26 5.16 7.59
N LEU A 54 9.31 5.56 6.32
CA LEU A 54 10.51 6.13 5.73
C LEU A 54 10.66 7.63 6.04
N GLY A 55 9.68 8.23 6.69
CA GLY A 55 9.70 9.66 6.97
C GLY A 55 9.23 10.52 5.82
N ARG A 56 8.68 9.91 4.77
CA ARG A 56 8.19 10.64 3.60
C ARG A 56 6.71 10.94 3.79
N TYR A 57 6.43 11.88 4.69
CA TYR A 57 5.08 12.07 5.20
C TYR A 57 4.13 12.65 4.16
N GLU A 58 4.59 13.58 3.33
CA GLU A 58 3.72 14.16 2.32
C GLU A 58 3.24 13.11 1.32
N GLU A 59 4.18 12.28 0.85
CA GLU A 59 3.81 11.21 -0.07
C GLU A 59 2.89 10.20 0.61
N SER A 60 3.14 9.95 1.89
CA SER A 60 2.29 9.05 2.66
C SER A 60 0.85 9.57 2.70
N MET A 61 0.69 10.86 2.98
CA MET A 61 -0.63 11.47 3.01
C MET A 61 -1.33 11.39 1.67
N ASP A 62 -0.58 11.58 0.58
CA ASP A 62 -1.16 11.46 -0.75
C ASP A 62 -1.70 10.06 -0.99
N CYS A 63 -0.99 9.04 -0.52
CA CYS A 63 -1.44 7.67 -0.67
C CYS A 63 -2.71 7.41 0.14
N PHE A 64 -2.75 7.90 1.38
CA PHE A 64 -3.95 7.72 2.20
C PHE A 64 -5.15 8.45 1.60
N ASN A 65 -4.93 9.65 1.06
CA ASN A 65 -5.99 10.39 0.39
C ASN A 65 -6.47 9.66 -0.85
N LYS A 66 -5.56 9.06 -1.60
CA LYS A 66 -5.93 8.28 -2.78
C LYS A 66 -6.78 7.09 -2.38
N SER A 67 -6.40 6.41 -1.31
CA SER A 67 -7.17 5.28 -0.79
C SER A 67 -8.59 5.71 -0.44
N LEU A 68 -8.74 6.84 0.23
CA LEU A 68 -10.05 7.34 0.62
C LEU A 68 -10.89 7.75 -0.58
N LYS A 69 -10.27 8.26 -1.63
CA LYS A 69 -11.00 8.59 -2.85
C LYS A 69 -11.58 7.36 -3.52
N ILE A 70 -10.80 6.27 -3.49
CA ILE A 70 -11.26 5.02 -4.10
C ILE A 70 -12.34 4.39 -3.23
N ASP A 71 -12.15 4.37 -1.92
CA ASP A 71 -13.08 3.74 -1.00
C ASP A 71 -13.24 4.61 0.25
N PRO A 72 -14.29 5.39 0.30
CA PRO A 72 -14.51 6.31 1.42
C PRO A 72 -15.16 5.66 2.63
N ARG A 73 -15.24 4.33 2.69
CA ARG A 73 -15.91 3.66 3.80
C ARG A 73 -15.37 4.04 5.16
N ASP A 74 -14.07 4.30 5.23
CA ASP A 74 -13.45 4.61 6.51
C ASP A 74 -14.03 5.86 7.15
N LYS A 75 -14.53 6.77 6.33
CA LYS A 75 -15.13 7.98 6.85
C LYS A 75 -16.40 7.71 7.62
N HIS A 76 -17.05 6.61 7.33
CA HIS A 76 -18.30 6.26 7.98
C HIS A 76 -18.09 5.50 9.27
N ALA A 77 -16.91 4.98 9.47
CA ALA A 77 -16.61 4.23 10.68
C ALA A 77 -16.48 5.14 11.89
N SER A 78 -16.21 6.39 11.65
CA SER A 78 -16.09 7.35 12.75
C SER A 78 -17.45 8.03 13.03
#